data_c31e4bd55233325f2c69d32c1a6dedc4
#
_entry.id   c31e4bd55233325f2c69d32c1a6dedc4
#
_cell.length_a   1.000
_cell.length_b   1.000
_cell.length_c   1.000
_cell.angle_alpha   90.00
_cell.angle_beta   90.00
_cell.angle_gamma   90.00
#
_symmetry.space_group_name_H-M   'P 1'
#
loop_
_entity.id
_entity.type
_entity.pdbx_description
1 polymer ?
#
loop_
_entity_poly.entity_id
_entity_poly.type
_entity_poly.pdbx_seq_one_letter_code
_entity_poly.pdbx_strand_id
1 'polypeptide(L)'
;MYPAPIEQYSRPSTLEELYSLLNSNEEDILVLAGGQSAMQAVKSRILRPAHVIDLQALSELKFVKAEKGLLTVGAMTRYVDIVSSDSIPLELIALKDAASRVGDRQVRNRGTLGGSLCWNYSAACTPAAVLALDGAMNLISPDGSTRQVAADDFFLGPLETARKEFEILLSVDFKLT
;
A
#
# COMPACT_ATOMS: atom_id res chain seq x y z
N MET A 1 -19.21 7.51 19.92
CA MET A 1 -18.13 8.50 19.67
C MET A 1 -18.19 8.81 18.16
N TYR A 2 -18.30 10.08 17.77
CA TYR A 2 -18.27 10.46 16.34
C TYR A 2 -16.83 10.45 15.84
N PRO A 3 -16.54 10.03 14.57
CA PRO A 3 -15.22 10.10 13.97
C PRO A 3 -14.71 11.57 13.92
N ALA A 4 -13.41 11.74 13.68
CA ALA A 4 -12.86 13.05 13.37
C ALA A 4 -13.53 13.60 12.10
N PRO A 5 -13.89 14.90 12.02
CA PRO A 5 -14.40 15.49 10.79
C PRO A 5 -13.31 15.42 9.71
N ILE A 6 -13.72 15.12 8.50
CA ILE A 6 -12.91 15.19 7.28
C ILE A 6 -13.48 16.36 6.49
N GLU A 7 -12.67 17.37 6.21
CA GLU A 7 -13.12 18.59 5.53
C GLU A 7 -13.18 18.38 4.02
N GLN A 8 -12.20 17.63 3.49
CA GLN A 8 -12.08 17.36 2.07
C GLN A 8 -11.86 15.88 1.79
N TYR A 9 -12.48 15.39 0.72
CA TYR A 9 -12.26 14.04 0.18
C TYR A 9 -12.05 14.13 -1.32
N SER A 10 -10.95 13.56 -1.79
CA SER A 10 -10.58 13.48 -3.20
C SER A 10 -10.31 12.04 -3.61
N ARG A 11 -10.63 11.72 -4.87
CA ARG A 11 -10.44 10.38 -5.41
C ARG A 11 -9.87 10.47 -6.82
N PRO A 12 -8.55 10.68 -6.95
CA PRO A 12 -7.89 10.80 -8.24
C PRO A 12 -8.01 9.52 -9.05
N SER A 13 -8.15 9.66 -10.35
CA SER A 13 -8.23 8.55 -11.31
C SER A 13 -6.91 8.29 -12.05
N THR A 14 -5.98 9.24 -12.00
CA THR A 14 -4.64 9.16 -12.58
C THR A 14 -3.56 9.59 -11.58
N LEU A 15 -2.31 9.20 -11.85
CA LEU A 15 -1.17 9.65 -11.03
C LEU A 15 -0.95 11.17 -11.14
N GLU A 16 -1.21 11.78 -12.29
CA GLU A 16 -1.10 13.22 -12.48
C GLU A 16 -2.08 13.98 -11.57
N GLU A 17 -3.34 13.52 -11.50
CA GLU A 17 -4.33 14.08 -10.57
C GLU A 17 -3.88 13.90 -9.11
N LEU A 18 -3.34 12.73 -8.76
CA LEU A 18 -2.82 12.45 -7.42
C LEU A 18 -1.70 13.43 -7.06
N TYR A 19 -0.71 13.64 -7.94
CA TYR A 19 0.39 14.56 -7.67
C TYR A 19 -0.06 16.00 -7.58
N SER A 20 -1.02 16.40 -8.40
CA SER A 20 -1.63 17.74 -8.30
C SER A 20 -2.22 17.99 -6.91
N LEU A 21 -2.90 16.98 -6.34
CA LEU A 21 -3.47 17.06 -4.99
C LEU A 21 -2.38 17.07 -3.91
N LEU A 22 -1.35 16.23 -4.02
CA LEU A 22 -0.26 16.17 -3.04
C LEU A 22 0.62 17.42 -3.02
N ASN A 23 0.71 18.13 -4.15
CA ASN A 23 1.47 19.40 -4.28
C ASN A 23 0.64 20.64 -3.90
N SER A 24 -0.60 20.51 -3.43
CA SER A 24 -1.49 21.63 -3.13
C SER A 24 -1.12 22.43 -1.88
N ASN A 25 -0.02 22.10 -1.20
CA ASN A 25 0.42 22.70 0.08
C ASN A 25 -0.63 22.61 1.21
N GLU A 26 -1.54 21.65 1.13
CA GLU A 26 -2.47 21.36 2.19
C GLU A 26 -1.76 20.62 3.33
N GLU A 27 -2.09 20.97 4.55
CA GLU A 27 -1.62 20.28 5.74
C GLU A 27 -2.59 19.12 6.09
N ASP A 28 -2.12 18.14 6.87
CA ASP A 28 -2.94 17.04 7.40
C ASP A 28 -3.60 16.15 6.32
N ILE A 29 -2.87 15.83 5.24
CA ILE A 29 -3.32 14.89 4.20
C ILE A 29 -3.18 13.45 4.67
N LEU A 30 -4.25 12.66 4.54
CA LEU A 30 -4.22 11.20 4.65
C LEU A 30 -4.36 10.56 3.27
N VAL A 31 -3.33 9.90 2.78
CA VAL A 31 -3.41 9.04 1.60
C VAL A 31 -4.02 7.70 2.01
N LEU A 32 -5.16 7.36 1.42
CA LEU A 32 -5.98 6.21 1.79
C LEU A 32 -5.94 5.13 0.68
N ALA A 33 -5.47 3.94 1.02
CA ALA A 33 -5.55 2.76 0.16
C ALA A 33 -6.84 1.94 0.44
N GLY A 34 -6.73 0.74 1.02
CA GLY A 34 -7.88 -0.11 1.36
C GLY A 34 -8.70 0.35 2.57
N GLY A 35 -8.16 1.25 3.39
CA GLY A 35 -8.82 1.85 4.54
C GLY A 35 -9.01 0.93 5.76
N GLN A 36 -8.41 -0.26 5.78
CA GLN A 36 -8.69 -1.24 6.83
C GLN A 36 -7.95 -0.97 8.15
N SER A 37 -6.87 -0.20 8.11
CA SER A 37 -6.15 0.28 9.30
C SER A 37 -6.36 1.78 9.51
N ALA A 38 -6.09 2.62 8.50
CA ALA A 38 -6.15 4.06 8.61
C ALA A 38 -7.53 4.58 9.04
N MET A 39 -8.63 4.02 8.50
CA MET A 39 -9.99 4.43 8.90
C MET A 39 -10.34 4.04 10.33
N GLN A 40 -9.72 3.02 10.90
CA GLN A 40 -9.89 2.70 12.33
C GLN A 40 -9.22 3.78 13.20
N ALA A 41 -8.03 4.26 12.79
CA ALA A 41 -7.35 5.36 13.47
C ALA A 41 -8.13 6.68 13.38
N VAL A 42 -8.77 6.97 12.23
CA VAL A 42 -9.66 8.13 12.06
C VAL A 42 -10.92 7.99 12.95
N LYS A 43 -11.56 6.82 12.96
CA LYS A 43 -12.75 6.56 13.79
C LYS A 43 -12.46 6.70 15.29
N SER A 44 -11.28 6.27 15.73
CA SER A 44 -10.83 6.42 17.13
C SER A 44 -10.18 7.77 17.43
N ARG A 45 -10.15 8.70 16.47
CA ARG A 45 -9.57 10.05 16.57
C ARG A 45 -8.06 10.06 16.88
N ILE A 46 -7.35 8.98 16.60
CA ILE A 46 -5.87 8.92 16.62
C ILE A 46 -5.32 9.75 15.45
N LEU A 47 -5.92 9.57 14.26
CA LEU A 47 -5.69 10.43 13.10
C LEU A 47 -6.86 11.40 12.92
N ARG A 48 -6.55 12.64 12.55
CA ARG A 48 -7.52 13.70 12.30
C ARG A 48 -7.18 14.45 11.01
N PRO A 49 -7.19 13.75 9.85
CA PRO A 49 -6.83 14.39 8.60
C PRO A 49 -7.88 15.43 8.22
N ALA A 50 -7.44 16.59 7.74
CA ALA A 50 -8.30 17.56 7.10
C ALA A 50 -8.71 17.08 5.72
N HIS A 51 -7.78 16.50 4.95
CA HIS A 51 -8.02 16.01 3.60
C HIS A 51 -7.70 14.51 3.49
N VAL A 52 -8.61 13.72 2.91
CA VAL A 52 -8.42 12.31 2.58
C VAL A 52 -8.32 12.15 1.06
N ILE A 53 -7.22 11.60 0.58
CA ILE A 53 -7.00 11.26 -0.83
C ILE A 53 -7.10 9.74 -1.00
N ASP A 54 -8.18 9.27 -1.63
CA ASP A 54 -8.49 7.85 -1.81
C ASP A 54 -7.93 7.32 -3.13
N LEU A 55 -6.97 6.41 -3.04
CA LEU A 55 -6.29 5.81 -4.20
C LEU A 55 -7.11 4.73 -4.91
N GLN A 56 -8.32 4.42 -4.47
CA GLN A 56 -9.08 3.27 -5.00
C GLN A 56 -9.47 3.38 -6.48
N ALA A 57 -9.44 4.58 -7.07
CA ALA A 57 -9.71 4.76 -8.50
C ALA A 57 -8.46 4.52 -9.39
N LEU A 58 -7.25 4.51 -8.81
CA LEU A 58 -6.01 4.25 -9.56
C LEU A 58 -5.92 2.78 -9.97
N SER A 59 -6.50 2.44 -11.12
CA SER A 59 -6.50 1.06 -11.64
C SER A 59 -5.12 0.58 -12.05
N GLU A 60 -4.25 1.48 -12.46
CA GLU A 60 -2.85 1.21 -12.84
C GLU A 60 -1.99 0.68 -11.69
N LEU A 61 -2.40 0.85 -10.43
CA LEU A 61 -1.74 0.28 -9.26
C LEU A 61 -2.31 -1.08 -8.82
N LYS A 62 -3.23 -1.69 -9.61
CA LYS A 62 -3.90 -2.97 -9.29
C LYS A 62 -3.53 -4.03 -10.31
N PHE A 63 -2.45 -4.74 -10.07
CA PHE A 63 -2.01 -5.81 -10.95
C PHE A 63 -1.11 -6.80 -10.25
N VAL A 64 -0.99 -8.00 -10.82
CA VAL A 64 0.02 -9.01 -10.52
C VAL A 64 0.60 -9.46 -11.85
N LYS A 65 1.90 -9.23 -12.08
CA LYS A 65 2.59 -9.56 -13.32
C LYS A 65 3.85 -10.36 -13.04
N ALA A 66 4.02 -11.47 -13.76
CA ALA A 66 5.26 -12.26 -13.76
C ALA A 66 5.90 -12.16 -15.14
N GLU A 67 6.99 -11.44 -15.26
CA GLU A 67 7.70 -11.22 -16.52
C GLU A 67 9.22 -11.21 -16.29
N LYS A 68 9.97 -11.85 -17.20
CA LYS A 68 11.46 -11.78 -17.23
C LYS A 68 12.16 -12.14 -15.92
N GLY A 69 11.64 -13.13 -15.18
CA GLY A 69 12.24 -13.53 -13.91
C GLY A 69 11.90 -12.61 -12.73
N LEU A 70 10.87 -11.81 -12.86
CA LEU A 70 10.39 -10.90 -11.82
C LEU A 70 8.88 -11.05 -11.66
N LEU A 71 8.40 -11.15 -10.43
CA LEU A 71 7.00 -10.92 -10.08
C LEU A 71 6.85 -9.50 -9.57
N THR A 72 5.99 -8.70 -10.21
CA THR A 72 5.64 -7.35 -9.74
C THR A 72 4.18 -7.31 -9.29
N VAL A 73 3.94 -6.85 -8.08
CA VAL A 73 2.60 -6.70 -7.49
C VAL A 73 2.31 -5.24 -7.23
N GLY A 74 1.28 -4.70 -7.86
CA GLY A 74 0.84 -3.31 -7.69
C GLY A 74 0.39 -3.01 -6.26
N ALA A 75 0.67 -1.82 -5.76
CA ALA A 75 0.42 -1.45 -4.36
C ALA A 75 -1.08 -1.46 -3.98
N MET A 76 -1.97 -1.21 -4.94
CA MET A 76 -3.42 -1.24 -4.72
C MET A 76 -4.05 -2.60 -4.99
N THR A 77 -3.24 -3.65 -5.25
CA THR A 77 -3.72 -5.03 -5.35
C THR A 77 -4.26 -5.50 -4.00
N ARG A 78 -5.48 -5.97 -3.99
CA ARG A 78 -6.17 -6.43 -2.78
C ARG A 78 -5.67 -7.81 -2.36
N TYR A 79 -5.81 -8.14 -1.09
CA TYR A 79 -5.44 -9.47 -0.60
C TYR A 79 -6.20 -10.60 -1.31
N VAL A 80 -7.49 -10.40 -1.59
CA VAL A 80 -8.28 -11.40 -2.33
C VAL A 80 -7.70 -11.66 -3.72
N ASP A 81 -7.22 -10.62 -4.41
CA ASP A 81 -6.63 -10.73 -5.75
C ASP A 81 -5.26 -11.43 -5.70
N ILE A 82 -4.45 -11.18 -4.66
CA ILE A 82 -3.18 -11.89 -4.42
C ILE A 82 -3.44 -13.38 -4.18
N VAL A 83 -4.40 -13.70 -3.32
CA VAL A 83 -4.74 -15.11 -3.00
C VAL A 83 -5.22 -15.87 -4.22
N SER A 84 -6.02 -15.25 -5.08
CA SER A 84 -6.61 -15.89 -6.27
C SER A 84 -5.72 -15.82 -7.52
N SER A 85 -4.59 -15.10 -7.48
CA SER A 85 -3.74 -14.93 -8.65
C SER A 85 -2.98 -16.20 -9.00
N ASP A 86 -3.12 -16.68 -10.25
CA ASP A 86 -2.34 -17.79 -10.79
C ASP A 86 -0.94 -17.35 -11.25
N SER A 87 -0.68 -16.05 -11.32
CA SER A 87 0.62 -15.49 -11.72
C SER A 87 1.67 -15.56 -10.61
N ILE A 88 1.27 -15.86 -9.36
CA ILE A 88 2.21 -15.99 -8.23
C ILE A 88 2.70 -17.44 -8.17
N PRO A 89 3.99 -17.69 -8.45
CA PRO A 89 4.55 -19.03 -8.47
C PRO A 89 4.70 -19.60 -7.05
N LEU A 90 4.93 -20.92 -6.97
CA LEU A 90 4.99 -21.64 -5.71
C LEU A 90 6.13 -21.16 -4.79
N GLU A 91 7.23 -20.70 -5.36
CA GLU A 91 8.37 -20.15 -4.60
C GLU A 91 8.01 -18.89 -3.82
N LEU A 92 6.97 -18.16 -4.23
CA LEU A 92 6.43 -16.99 -3.53
C LEU A 92 5.12 -17.29 -2.77
N ILE A 93 4.85 -18.56 -2.47
CA ILE A 93 3.60 -18.98 -1.79
C ILE A 93 3.42 -18.28 -0.43
N ALA A 94 4.49 -17.91 0.25
CA ALA A 94 4.43 -17.18 1.52
C ALA A 94 3.68 -15.84 1.39
N LEU A 95 3.74 -15.17 0.24
CA LEU A 95 2.96 -13.95 -0.03
C LEU A 95 1.45 -14.26 -0.08
N LYS A 96 1.04 -15.34 -0.76
CA LYS A 96 -0.36 -15.78 -0.80
C LYS A 96 -0.85 -16.22 0.57
N ASP A 97 -0.06 -16.97 1.30
CA ASP A 97 -0.39 -17.43 2.66
C ASP A 97 -0.56 -16.24 3.61
N ALA A 98 0.36 -15.29 3.61
CA ALA A 98 0.25 -14.07 4.40
C ALA A 98 -1.04 -13.30 4.06
N ALA A 99 -1.31 -13.07 2.76
CA ALA A 99 -2.52 -12.39 2.31
C ALA A 99 -3.81 -13.13 2.74
N SER A 100 -3.81 -14.47 2.69
CA SER A 100 -4.97 -15.31 3.06
C SER A 100 -5.33 -15.23 4.55
N ARG A 101 -4.34 -14.93 5.40
CA ARG A 101 -4.48 -14.86 6.87
C ARG A 101 -4.82 -13.45 7.37
N VAL A 102 -4.84 -12.44 6.50
CA VAL A 102 -5.21 -11.08 6.90
C VAL A 102 -6.69 -11.00 7.24
N GLY A 103 -7.00 -10.66 8.49
CA GLY A 103 -8.35 -10.41 8.98
C GLY A 103 -9.40 -11.43 8.51
N ASP A 104 -10.59 -10.94 8.22
CA ASP A 104 -11.68 -11.71 7.63
C ASP A 104 -11.80 -11.49 6.12
N ARG A 105 -12.80 -12.11 5.48
CA ARG A 105 -13.07 -11.97 4.05
C ARG A 105 -13.38 -10.53 3.65
N GLN A 106 -14.05 -9.77 4.51
CA GLN A 106 -14.42 -8.37 4.23
C GLN A 106 -13.16 -7.49 4.23
N VAL A 107 -12.27 -7.70 5.19
CA VAL A 107 -10.96 -7.02 5.23
C VAL A 107 -10.15 -7.37 3.98
N ARG A 108 -10.08 -8.64 3.59
CA ARG A 108 -9.31 -9.05 2.39
C ARG A 108 -9.86 -8.49 1.08
N ASN A 109 -11.17 -8.26 0.98
CA ASN A 109 -11.80 -7.63 -0.19
C ASN A 109 -11.50 -6.13 -0.32
N ARG A 110 -10.96 -5.50 0.69
CA ARG A 110 -10.67 -4.05 0.72
C ARG A 110 -9.20 -3.74 0.96
N GLY A 111 -8.57 -4.46 1.89
CA GLY A 111 -7.16 -4.28 2.24
C GLY A 111 -6.24 -4.56 1.07
N THR A 112 -5.18 -3.78 0.95
CA THR A 112 -4.22 -3.81 -0.16
C THR A 112 -2.82 -4.12 0.34
N LEU A 113 -1.98 -4.66 -0.53
CA LEU A 113 -0.58 -4.91 -0.23
C LEU A 113 0.12 -3.62 0.22
N GLY A 114 0.10 -2.59 -0.62
CA GLY A 114 0.78 -1.33 -0.35
C GLY A 114 0.27 -0.62 0.90
N GLY A 115 -1.06 -0.67 1.16
CA GLY A 115 -1.62 -0.11 2.38
C GLY A 115 -1.06 -0.74 3.65
N SER A 116 -0.85 -2.07 3.65
CA SER A 116 -0.25 -2.78 4.78
C SER A 116 1.25 -2.45 4.94
N LEU A 117 1.99 -2.45 3.83
CA LEU A 117 3.43 -2.18 3.86
C LEU A 117 3.71 -0.74 4.33
N CYS A 118 2.97 0.25 3.81
CA CYS A 118 3.12 1.64 4.22
C CYS A 118 2.65 1.91 5.65
N TRP A 119 1.67 1.13 6.15
CA TRP A 119 1.23 1.23 7.54
C TRP A 119 2.20 0.58 8.52
N ASN A 120 2.91 -0.44 8.08
CA ASN A 120 3.93 -1.19 8.81
C ASN A 120 3.55 -1.52 10.26
N TYR A 121 2.37 -2.10 10.45
CA TYR A 121 1.94 -2.55 11.78
C TYR A 121 2.68 -3.84 12.18
N SER A 122 3.25 -3.86 13.37
CA SER A 122 4.11 -4.96 13.84
C SER A 122 3.46 -6.35 13.87
N ALA A 123 2.13 -6.42 13.97
CA ALA A 123 1.38 -7.69 13.92
C ALA A 123 0.84 -8.03 12.53
N ALA A 124 1.19 -7.27 11.48
CA ALA A 124 0.75 -7.54 10.11
C ALA A 124 1.59 -8.66 9.48
N CYS A 125 0.92 -9.61 8.79
CA CYS A 125 1.60 -10.73 8.14
C CYS A 125 2.35 -10.33 6.86
N THR A 126 1.82 -9.36 6.09
CA THR A 126 2.35 -9.03 4.77
C THR A 126 3.71 -8.33 4.79
N PRO A 127 4.03 -7.40 5.71
CA PRO A 127 5.39 -6.86 5.82
C PRO A 127 6.44 -7.96 6.08
N ALA A 128 6.14 -8.89 7.00
CA ALA A 128 7.03 -10.01 7.31
C ALA A 128 7.24 -10.94 6.10
N ALA A 129 6.18 -11.21 5.32
CA ALA A 129 6.30 -12.03 4.11
C ALA A 129 7.12 -11.33 3.03
N VAL A 130 6.91 -10.02 2.82
CA VAL A 130 7.68 -9.23 1.83
C VAL A 130 9.15 -9.15 2.21
N LEU A 131 9.45 -9.00 3.51
CA LEU A 131 10.82 -9.03 4.02
C LEU A 131 11.49 -10.40 3.78
N ALA A 132 10.80 -11.49 4.14
CA ALA A 132 11.32 -12.86 3.98
C ALA A 132 11.50 -13.29 2.51
N LEU A 133 10.83 -12.63 1.58
CA LEU A 133 10.91 -12.87 0.13
C LEU A 133 11.81 -11.86 -0.58
N ASP A 134 12.64 -11.11 0.13
CA ASP A 134 13.55 -10.09 -0.40
C ASP A 134 12.85 -9.10 -1.36
N GLY A 135 11.64 -8.66 -0.99
CA GLY A 135 10.85 -7.75 -1.79
C GLY A 135 11.52 -6.39 -1.96
N ALA A 136 11.33 -5.75 -3.12
CA ALA A 136 11.83 -4.41 -3.40
C ALA A 136 10.67 -3.46 -3.70
N MET A 137 10.55 -2.38 -2.94
CA MET A 137 9.50 -1.39 -3.03
C MET A 137 9.82 -0.34 -4.09
N ASN A 138 8.95 -0.19 -5.09
CA ASN A 138 9.04 0.85 -6.11
C ASN A 138 8.24 2.07 -5.65
N LEU A 139 8.92 3.17 -5.38
CA LEU A 139 8.36 4.42 -4.87
C LEU A 139 8.42 5.51 -5.94
N ILE A 140 7.47 6.43 -5.88
CA ILE A 140 7.45 7.63 -6.72
C ILE A 140 7.17 8.85 -5.85
N SER A 141 7.93 9.91 -6.09
CA SER A 141 7.79 11.21 -5.43
C SER A 141 6.82 12.13 -6.21
N PRO A 142 6.29 13.20 -5.59
CA PRO A 142 5.41 14.15 -6.27
C PRO A 142 6.01 14.83 -7.50
N ASP A 143 7.35 14.94 -7.58
CA ASP A 143 8.08 15.46 -8.73
C ASP A 143 8.22 14.46 -9.89
N GLY A 144 7.65 13.25 -9.75
CA GLY A 144 7.74 12.18 -10.74
C GLY A 144 9.00 11.33 -10.65
N SER A 145 9.96 11.66 -9.78
CA SER A 145 11.15 10.85 -9.58
C SER A 145 10.82 9.51 -8.94
N THR A 146 11.45 8.43 -9.39
CA THR A 146 11.24 7.09 -8.87
C THR A 146 12.49 6.56 -8.20
N ARG A 147 12.31 5.75 -7.16
CA ARG A 147 13.38 4.97 -6.53
C ARG A 147 12.89 3.61 -6.09
N GLN A 148 13.82 2.67 -5.99
CA GLN A 148 13.56 1.36 -5.43
C GLN A 148 14.25 1.23 -4.08
N VAL A 149 13.57 0.61 -3.10
CA VAL A 149 14.08 0.38 -1.74
C VAL A 149 13.89 -1.10 -1.41
N ALA A 150 14.95 -1.78 -0.98
CA ALA A 150 14.85 -3.16 -0.52
C ALA A 150 14.00 -3.26 0.77
N ALA A 151 13.38 -4.41 1.01
CA ALA A 151 12.54 -4.60 2.21
C ALA A 151 13.31 -4.37 3.51
N ASP A 152 14.57 -4.81 3.59
CA ASP A 152 15.44 -4.61 4.75
C ASP A 152 15.66 -3.12 5.09
N ASP A 153 15.69 -2.26 4.07
CA ASP A 153 15.89 -0.82 4.22
C ASP A 153 14.56 -0.05 4.30
N PHE A 154 13.44 -0.69 3.96
CA PHE A 154 12.14 -0.03 3.91
C PHE A 154 11.43 0.01 5.26
N PHE A 155 11.48 -1.08 6.03
CA PHE A 155 10.81 -1.19 7.33
C PHE A 155 11.74 -0.74 8.46
N LEU A 156 11.62 0.51 8.90
CA LEU A 156 12.52 1.10 9.91
C LEU A 156 12.11 0.78 11.35
N GLY A 157 10.82 0.60 11.58
CA GLY A 157 10.27 0.31 12.91
C GLY A 157 8.74 0.23 12.88
N PRO A 158 8.08 -0.05 14.01
CA PRO A 158 6.61 -0.11 14.07
C PRO A 158 5.97 1.20 13.60
N LEU A 159 5.12 1.13 12.58
CA LEU A 159 4.46 2.26 11.93
C LEU A 159 5.42 3.26 11.25
N GLU A 160 6.65 2.84 11.01
CA GLU A 160 7.70 3.66 10.41
C GLU A 160 8.30 2.97 9.18
N THR A 161 8.42 3.71 8.10
CA THR A 161 9.00 3.23 6.83
C THR A 161 9.95 4.27 6.25
N ALA A 162 10.84 3.84 5.35
CA ALA A 162 11.78 4.72 4.64
C ALA A 162 11.11 5.61 3.57
N ARG A 163 9.78 5.62 3.48
CA ARG A 163 9.06 6.56 2.60
C ARG A 163 9.32 8.00 3.04
N LYS A 164 9.63 8.83 2.06
CA LYS A 164 9.64 10.28 2.25
C LYS A 164 8.21 10.83 2.27
N GLU A 165 8.08 12.06 2.67
CA GLU A 165 6.80 12.76 2.64
C GLU A 165 6.19 12.75 1.23
N PHE A 166 4.91 12.41 1.15
CA PHE A 166 4.13 12.26 -0.09
C PHE A 166 4.68 11.27 -1.14
N GLU A 167 5.70 10.46 -0.82
CA GLU A 167 6.04 9.33 -1.68
C GLU A 167 4.92 8.30 -1.70
N ILE A 168 4.61 7.81 -2.88
CA ILE A 168 3.60 6.76 -3.10
C ILE A 168 4.30 5.45 -3.46
N LEU A 169 3.92 4.37 -2.80
CA LEU A 169 4.31 3.02 -3.21
C LEU A 169 3.51 2.63 -4.45
N LEU A 170 4.21 2.38 -5.56
CA LEU A 170 3.61 1.95 -6.83
C LEU A 170 3.42 0.44 -6.86
N SER A 171 4.46 -0.30 -6.51
CA SER A 171 4.49 -1.77 -6.58
C SER A 171 5.59 -2.35 -5.72
N VAL A 172 5.57 -3.67 -5.60
CA VAL A 172 6.63 -4.47 -4.99
C VAL A 172 7.11 -5.50 -6.00
N ASP A 173 8.42 -5.61 -6.15
CA ASP A 173 9.08 -6.57 -7.00
C ASP A 173 9.65 -7.73 -6.17
N PHE A 174 9.52 -8.96 -6.71
CA PHE A 174 10.10 -10.17 -6.16
C PHE A 174 10.88 -10.88 -7.27
N LYS A 175 12.14 -11.20 -7.03
CA LYS A 175 12.96 -11.99 -7.97
C LYS A 175 12.45 -13.42 -8.02
N LEU A 176 12.33 -13.96 -9.22
CA LEU A 176 12.02 -15.37 -9.48
C LEU A 176 13.32 -16.12 -9.76
N THR A 177 13.47 -17.32 -9.18
CA THR A 177 14.66 -18.19 -9.31
C THR A 177 14.50 -19.20 -10.44
#